data_de3bb216090c8ec0e6cd04ef48caa36a
#
_entry.id   de3bb216090c8ec0e6cd04ef48caa36a
#
_cell.length_a   1.000
_cell.length_b   1.000
_cell.length_c   1.000
_cell.angle_alpha   90.00
_cell.angle_beta   90.00
_cell.angle_gamma   90.00
#
_symmetry.space_group_name_H-M   'P 1'
#
loop_
_entity.id
_entity.type
_entity.pdbx_description
1 polymer ?
#
loop_
_entity_poly.entity_id
_entity_poly.type
_entity_poly.pdbx_seq_one_letter_code
_entity_poly.pdbx_strand_id
1 'polypeptide(L)'
;MKMKKIASVVSAGVMAMGIGASLAPASVAFADSPYCGTVEKAAPENGFFFDFAKKMPQETQASHGWCNVDMFDTIWYKDNVTFNSKRMQLHLDVEDGPGWSIPGINYSGAEFRTFNQNRYHYGLYEVCMKPAKSDGIVSSFFTYTGPYDEPKTQWDEIDIEFLGKDTAKVQFNYYVDSKGGHEYLYDLGFDASEDFHVYAFDWEPDAITWYVDGKEVHKAVGNLPVTPSMVMANLWAGKGVDEWLNPVDDSDFPVQAEYKWMKYTPSEKADK
;
A
#
# COMPACT_ATOMS: atom_id res chain seq x y z
N MET A 1 58.47 33.20 35.27
CA MET A 1 59.23 32.45 36.27
C MET A 1 59.01 30.97 36.05
N LYS A 2 60.09 30.28 35.68
CA LYS A 2 60.39 28.85 35.59
C LYS A 2 59.42 27.88 34.87
N MET A 3 59.87 27.51 33.66
CA MET A 3 59.64 26.27 32.93
C MET A 3 60.04 25.03 33.73
N LYS A 4 59.32 23.93 33.58
CA LYS A 4 59.90 22.59 33.70
C LYS A 4 59.50 21.73 32.52
N LYS A 5 60.51 21.34 31.72
CA LYS A 5 60.48 20.29 30.71
C LYS A 5 60.42 18.93 31.40
N ILE A 6 59.65 17.99 30.87
CA ILE A 6 59.89 16.55 31.08
C ILE A 6 59.85 15.88 29.68
N ALA A 7 60.81 14.99 29.54
CA ALA A 7 61.29 14.44 28.27
C ALA A 7 60.38 13.30 27.73
N SER A 8 60.47 13.15 26.40
CA SER A 8 59.93 12.08 25.57
C SER A 8 60.57 10.73 25.84
N VAL A 9 59.79 9.65 25.77
CA VAL A 9 60.29 8.32 25.47
C VAL A 9 59.63 7.88 24.14
N VAL A 10 60.48 7.69 23.14
CA VAL A 10 60.11 7.11 21.86
C VAL A 10 60.10 5.59 22.03
N SER A 11 58.95 4.96 21.77
CA SER A 11 58.83 3.52 21.60
C SER A 11 58.40 3.23 20.15
N ALA A 12 59.29 2.58 19.43
CA ALA A 12 59.05 2.12 18.07
C ALA A 12 58.12 0.89 18.12
N GLY A 13 56.91 1.03 17.64
CA GLY A 13 55.98 -0.05 17.42
C GLY A 13 55.85 -0.36 15.92
N VAL A 14 56.10 -1.60 15.60
CA VAL A 14 56.07 -2.25 14.30
C VAL A 14 54.71 -2.05 13.63
N MET A 15 54.69 -1.46 12.40
CA MET A 15 53.49 -1.47 11.52
C MET A 15 53.31 -2.85 10.95
N ALA A 16 52.26 -3.55 11.42
CA ALA A 16 51.66 -4.67 10.71
C ALA A 16 50.64 -4.10 9.73
N MET A 17 50.99 -4.17 8.41
CA MET A 17 50.01 -3.91 7.35
C MET A 17 48.96 -5.03 7.34
N GLY A 18 47.83 -4.79 7.99
CA GLY A 18 46.61 -5.56 7.80
C GLY A 18 45.96 -5.17 6.50
N ILE A 19 45.95 -6.07 5.51
CA ILE A 19 45.08 -5.95 4.33
C ILE A 19 43.63 -6.13 4.82
N GLY A 20 42.99 -5.00 5.07
CA GLY A 20 41.56 -4.95 5.33
C GLY A 20 40.80 -5.24 4.05
N ALA A 21 40.42 -6.49 3.81
CA ALA A 21 39.39 -6.80 2.85
C ALA A 21 38.10 -6.11 3.32
N SER A 22 37.69 -5.07 2.64
CA SER A 22 36.35 -4.47 2.78
C SER A 22 35.33 -5.54 2.35
N LEU A 23 34.79 -6.27 3.31
CA LEU A 23 33.57 -7.02 3.10
C LEU A 23 32.45 -5.99 2.90
N ALA A 24 32.01 -5.84 1.65
CA ALA A 24 30.74 -5.19 1.38
C ALA A 24 29.68 -5.89 2.26
N PRO A 25 28.76 -5.16 2.91
CA PRO A 25 27.70 -5.80 3.65
C PRO A 25 26.95 -6.72 2.68
N ALA A 26 26.87 -8.00 3.02
CA ALA A 26 26.02 -8.92 2.30
C ALA A 26 24.62 -8.30 2.33
N SER A 27 24.02 -8.13 1.17
CA SER A 27 22.61 -7.76 1.06
C SER A 27 21.85 -8.87 1.78
N VAL A 28 21.30 -8.55 2.94
CA VAL A 28 20.38 -9.45 3.63
C VAL A 28 19.15 -9.47 2.75
N ALA A 29 18.95 -10.56 2.01
CA ALA A 29 17.68 -10.80 1.34
C ALA A 29 16.66 -11.00 2.47
N PHE A 30 15.82 -10.02 2.71
CA PHE A 30 14.71 -10.14 3.63
C PHE A 30 13.75 -11.18 3.03
N ALA A 31 13.52 -12.26 3.75
CA ALA A 31 12.50 -13.22 3.38
C ALA A 31 11.13 -12.56 3.59
N ASP A 32 10.18 -12.82 2.67
CA ASP A 32 8.77 -12.41 2.86
C ASP A 32 8.34 -12.64 4.31
N SER A 33 7.58 -11.72 4.87
CA SER A 33 7.01 -11.94 6.20
C SER A 33 6.39 -13.34 6.28
N PRO A 34 6.72 -14.13 7.30
CA PRO A 34 6.16 -15.48 7.45
C PRO A 34 4.63 -15.45 7.43
N TYR A 35 4.02 -14.31 7.78
CA TYR A 35 2.57 -14.11 7.75
C TYR A 35 1.97 -14.28 6.35
N CYS A 36 2.61 -13.79 5.29
CA CYS A 36 2.14 -13.98 3.90
C CYS A 36 2.00 -15.47 3.50
N GLY A 37 2.74 -16.35 4.15
CA GLY A 37 2.73 -17.80 3.91
C GLY A 37 1.79 -18.59 4.82
N THR A 38 1.39 -18.06 5.97
CA THR A 38 0.63 -18.77 7.02
C THR A 38 -0.89 -18.61 6.90
N VAL A 39 -1.37 -17.63 6.13
CA VAL A 39 -2.82 -17.43 5.93
C VAL A 39 -3.40 -18.59 5.13
N GLU A 40 -4.53 -19.12 5.60
CA GLU A 40 -5.25 -20.17 4.88
C GLU A 40 -5.70 -19.67 3.50
N LYS A 41 -5.18 -20.34 2.45
CA LYS A 41 -5.40 -19.98 1.04
C LYS A 41 -6.68 -20.60 0.49
N ALA A 42 -7.75 -20.57 1.26
CA ALA A 42 -9.08 -21.00 0.85
C ALA A 42 -10.07 -19.84 0.98
N ALA A 43 -11.04 -19.75 0.07
CA ALA A 43 -12.12 -18.80 0.20
C ALA A 43 -13.00 -19.21 1.39
N PRO A 44 -13.26 -18.32 2.36
CA PRO A 44 -14.23 -18.56 3.41
C PRO A 44 -15.66 -18.68 2.83
N GLU A 45 -16.57 -19.27 3.59
CA GLU A 45 -17.97 -19.26 3.21
C GLU A 45 -18.48 -17.82 3.08
N ASN A 46 -19.14 -17.49 1.97
CA ASN A 46 -19.59 -16.15 1.60
C ASN A 46 -18.49 -15.07 1.53
N GLY A 47 -17.21 -15.49 1.54
CA GLY A 47 -16.05 -14.62 1.38
C GLY A 47 -15.30 -14.91 0.08
N PHE A 48 -14.08 -14.38 -0.04
CA PHE A 48 -13.19 -14.69 -1.16
C PHE A 48 -11.74 -14.89 -0.71
N PHE A 49 -10.99 -15.61 -1.57
CA PHE A 49 -9.53 -15.61 -1.58
C PHE A 49 -9.04 -15.44 -3.03
N PHE A 50 -8.50 -14.28 -3.34
CA PHE A 50 -7.93 -13.96 -4.64
C PHE A 50 -6.43 -14.27 -4.65
N ASP A 51 -6.07 -15.40 -5.27
CA ASP A 51 -4.67 -15.80 -5.49
C ASP A 51 -4.16 -15.22 -6.81
N PHE A 52 -3.33 -14.20 -6.72
CA PHE A 52 -2.78 -13.50 -7.88
C PHE A 52 -1.62 -14.24 -8.57
N ALA A 53 -1.28 -15.44 -8.08
CA ALA A 53 -0.29 -16.28 -8.76
C ALA A 53 -0.76 -16.80 -10.13
N LYS A 54 -2.04 -16.68 -10.45
CA LYS A 54 -2.65 -17.25 -11.66
C LYS A 54 -2.99 -16.20 -12.70
N LYS A 55 -4.04 -15.45 -12.44
CA LYS A 55 -4.60 -14.42 -13.33
C LYS A 55 -5.60 -13.57 -12.56
N MET A 56 -6.13 -12.54 -13.22
CA MET A 56 -7.23 -11.76 -12.68
C MET A 56 -8.41 -12.67 -12.27
N PRO A 57 -8.92 -12.56 -11.04
CA PRO A 57 -10.11 -13.28 -10.60
C PRO A 57 -11.34 -12.89 -11.43
N GLN A 58 -12.28 -13.83 -11.60
CA GLN A 58 -13.45 -13.62 -12.49
C GLN A 58 -14.42 -12.52 -12.00
N GLU A 59 -14.41 -12.23 -10.70
CA GLU A 59 -15.32 -11.26 -10.06
C GLU A 59 -14.69 -9.86 -9.93
N THR A 60 -13.61 -9.63 -10.67
CA THR A 60 -12.81 -8.41 -10.59
C THR A 60 -12.54 -7.81 -11.96
N GLN A 61 -12.13 -6.56 -11.96
CA GLN A 61 -11.77 -5.82 -13.16
C GLN A 61 -10.62 -4.84 -12.87
N ALA A 62 -9.94 -4.40 -13.94
CA ALA A 62 -9.07 -3.25 -13.92
C ALA A 62 -9.80 -2.03 -14.47
N SER A 63 -9.71 -0.91 -13.80
CA SER A 63 -10.23 0.38 -14.28
C SER A 63 -9.51 0.83 -15.54
N HIS A 64 -10.25 1.48 -16.45
CA HIS A 64 -9.69 1.86 -17.73
C HIS A 64 -10.37 3.09 -18.31
N GLY A 65 -9.56 4.08 -18.67
CA GLY A 65 -9.99 5.15 -19.52
C GLY A 65 -10.68 6.32 -18.83
N TRP A 66 -10.45 6.49 -17.56
CA TRP A 66 -10.96 7.61 -16.78
C TRP A 66 -10.00 7.95 -15.63
N CYS A 67 -10.19 9.11 -15.00
CA CYS A 67 -9.44 9.56 -13.83
C CYS A 67 -10.41 10.05 -12.75
N ASN A 68 -9.97 10.04 -11.51
CA ASN A 68 -10.76 10.54 -10.37
C ASN A 68 -10.84 12.07 -10.33
N VAL A 69 -10.04 12.79 -11.13
CA VAL A 69 -9.84 14.24 -11.06
C VAL A 69 -9.33 14.74 -9.70
N ASP A 70 -9.49 16.01 -9.36
CA ASP A 70 -9.05 16.64 -8.11
C ASP A 70 -7.57 16.37 -7.81
N MET A 71 -7.26 15.61 -6.77
CA MET A 71 -5.88 15.32 -6.36
C MET A 71 -5.18 14.22 -7.15
N PHE A 72 -5.87 13.55 -8.09
CA PHE A 72 -5.28 12.48 -8.88
C PHE A 72 -4.67 13.04 -10.17
N ASP A 73 -3.35 12.97 -10.32
CA ASP A 73 -2.64 13.23 -11.58
C ASP A 73 -2.49 11.94 -12.40
N THR A 74 -3.53 11.12 -12.42
CA THR A 74 -3.46 9.74 -12.90
C THR A 74 -4.69 9.36 -13.69
N ILE A 75 -4.47 8.84 -14.91
CA ILE A 75 -5.48 8.12 -15.67
C ILE A 75 -5.35 6.62 -15.42
N TRP A 76 -6.47 5.94 -15.25
CA TRP A 76 -6.47 4.49 -15.03
C TRP A 76 -6.32 3.73 -16.35
N TYR A 77 -5.32 2.86 -16.41
CA TYR A 77 -5.05 1.96 -17.53
C TYR A 77 -5.13 0.50 -17.10
N LYS A 78 -6.04 -0.28 -17.73
CA LYS A 78 -6.18 -1.71 -17.42
C LYS A 78 -4.90 -2.51 -17.68
N ASP A 79 -4.09 -2.10 -18.67
CA ASP A 79 -2.85 -2.78 -19.04
C ASP A 79 -1.72 -2.53 -18.01
N ASN A 80 -1.90 -1.54 -17.12
CA ASN A 80 -1.03 -1.33 -15.96
C ASN A 80 -1.35 -2.29 -14.80
N VAL A 81 -2.41 -3.10 -14.90
CA VAL A 81 -2.68 -4.22 -13.98
C VAL A 81 -2.20 -5.51 -14.63
N THR A 82 -1.06 -6.02 -14.21
CA THR A 82 -0.43 -7.22 -14.78
C THR A 82 -0.32 -8.35 -13.78
N PHE A 83 -0.20 -9.58 -14.29
CA PHE A 83 -0.08 -10.80 -13.47
C PHE A 83 1.18 -11.55 -13.89
N ASN A 84 2.29 -11.26 -13.21
CA ASN A 84 3.60 -11.82 -13.49
C ASN A 84 4.25 -12.35 -12.21
N SER A 85 5.17 -13.30 -12.35
CA SER A 85 5.98 -13.79 -11.21
C SER A 85 5.16 -14.21 -10.00
N LYS A 86 3.97 -14.78 -10.22
CA LYS A 86 3.02 -15.26 -9.19
C LYS A 86 2.45 -14.14 -8.29
N ARG A 87 2.21 -12.97 -8.87
CA ARG A 87 1.62 -11.81 -8.19
C ARG A 87 0.89 -10.91 -9.17
N MET A 88 -0.02 -10.10 -8.67
CA MET A 88 -0.53 -8.92 -9.36
C MET A 88 0.48 -7.78 -9.18
N GLN A 89 0.71 -7.03 -10.24
CA GLN A 89 1.53 -5.81 -10.24
C GLN A 89 0.68 -4.66 -10.75
N LEU A 90 0.62 -3.60 -9.96
CA LEU A 90 0.05 -2.32 -10.34
C LEU A 90 1.20 -1.41 -10.75
N HIS A 91 1.18 -0.90 -11.97
CA HIS A 91 2.22 -0.04 -12.53
C HIS A 91 1.76 1.41 -12.57
N LEU A 92 2.71 2.31 -12.36
CA LEU A 92 2.54 3.75 -12.57
C LEU A 92 3.69 4.24 -13.42
N ASP A 93 3.36 4.95 -14.51
CA ASP A 93 4.31 5.46 -15.48
C ASP A 93 3.93 6.86 -15.96
N VAL A 94 4.84 7.54 -16.64
CA VAL A 94 4.53 8.77 -17.34
C VAL A 94 3.49 8.47 -18.43
N GLU A 95 2.50 9.37 -18.59
CA GLU A 95 1.43 9.16 -19.55
C GLU A 95 1.97 9.27 -20.99
N ASP A 96 2.09 8.14 -21.66
CA ASP A 96 2.44 8.02 -23.07
C ASP A 96 1.49 7.12 -23.87
N GLY A 97 0.36 6.76 -23.25
CA GLY A 97 -0.59 5.79 -23.77
C GLY A 97 -1.20 6.16 -25.11
N PRO A 98 -1.43 5.19 -26.00
CA PRO A 98 -1.88 5.43 -27.37
C PRO A 98 -3.30 6.01 -27.40
N GLY A 99 -3.39 7.31 -27.67
CA GLY A 99 -4.65 7.98 -28.00
C GLY A 99 -5.48 8.48 -26.81
N TRP A 100 -4.92 8.50 -25.63
CA TRP A 100 -5.59 8.94 -24.44
C TRP A 100 -4.78 10.04 -23.73
N SER A 101 -5.13 11.29 -23.94
CA SER A 101 -4.67 12.37 -23.09
C SER A 101 -5.89 13.05 -22.46
N ILE A 102 -5.98 13.02 -21.15
CA ILE A 102 -6.85 13.92 -20.40
C ILE A 102 -6.01 15.15 -20.10
N PRO A 103 -6.38 16.35 -20.59
CA PRO A 103 -5.58 17.55 -20.38
C PRO A 103 -5.31 17.80 -18.88
N GLY A 104 -4.02 17.94 -18.53
CA GLY A 104 -3.60 18.20 -17.17
C GLY A 104 -3.46 16.96 -16.29
N ILE A 105 -3.48 15.75 -16.87
CA ILE A 105 -3.07 14.49 -16.28
C ILE A 105 -1.75 14.07 -16.91
N ASN A 106 -0.75 13.71 -16.11
CA ASN A 106 0.61 13.45 -16.54
C ASN A 106 1.03 11.98 -16.42
N TYR A 107 0.27 11.17 -15.68
CA TYR A 107 0.64 9.79 -15.36
C TYR A 107 -0.46 8.80 -15.71
N SER A 108 -0.05 7.58 -16.05
CA SER A 108 -0.93 6.42 -16.17
C SER A 108 -0.69 5.47 -14.99
N GLY A 109 -1.73 5.18 -14.24
CA GLY A 109 -1.68 4.30 -13.08
C GLY A 109 -2.59 3.10 -13.20
N ALA A 110 -2.70 2.35 -12.13
CA ALA A 110 -3.45 1.10 -12.09
C ALA A 110 -4.46 1.10 -10.96
N GLU A 111 -5.66 0.61 -11.25
CA GLU A 111 -6.67 0.30 -10.25
C GLU A 111 -7.28 -1.06 -10.52
N PHE A 112 -7.17 -1.93 -9.51
CA PHE A 112 -7.84 -3.23 -9.42
C PHE A 112 -9.04 -3.11 -8.50
N ARG A 113 -10.20 -3.71 -8.88
CA ARG A 113 -11.43 -3.64 -8.08
C ARG A 113 -12.36 -4.84 -8.32
N THR A 114 -13.17 -5.18 -7.33
CA THR A 114 -14.30 -6.07 -7.54
C THR A 114 -15.37 -5.40 -8.41
N PHE A 115 -16.23 -6.18 -9.06
CA PHE A 115 -17.36 -5.61 -9.82
C PHE A 115 -18.31 -4.83 -8.91
N ASN A 116 -19.01 -3.82 -9.45
CA ASN A 116 -19.94 -2.99 -8.69
C ASN A 116 -21.05 -3.77 -7.99
N GLN A 117 -21.47 -4.92 -8.53
CA GLN A 117 -22.45 -5.79 -7.91
C GLN A 117 -21.89 -6.69 -6.80
N ASN A 118 -20.57 -6.82 -6.72
CA ASN A 118 -19.89 -7.63 -5.72
C ASN A 118 -19.43 -6.72 -4.59
N ARG A 119 -20.30 -6.55 -3.61
CA ARG A 119 -20.07 -5.73 -2.42
C ARG A 119 -19.95 -6.60 -1.19
N TYR A 120 -19.05 -6.21 -0.34
CA TYR A 120 -18.70 -6.89 0.90
C TYR A 120 -18.97 -5.96 2.08
N HIS A 121 -19.28 -6.52 3.22
CA HIS A 121 -19.68 -5.74 4.39
C HIS A 121 -18.76 -6.09 5.59
N TYR A 122 -19.33 -6.18 6.78
CA TYR A 122 -18.57 -6.46 8.00
C TYR A 122 -17.74 -7.74 7.89
N GLY A 123 -16.52 -7.69 8.41
CA GLY A 123 -15.59 -8.81 8.41
C GLY A 123 -14.14 -8.39 8.31
N LEU A 124 -13.27 -9.39 8.20
CA LEU A 124 -11.83 -9.25 8.12
C LEU A 124 -11.38 -9.17 6.65
N TYR A 125 -10.73 -8.08 6.29
CA TYR A 125 -10.11 -7.81 4.99
C TYR A 125 -8.60 -7.87 5.13
N GLU A 126 -7.96 -8.72 4.34
CA GLU A 126 -6.53 -8.98 4.42
C GLU A 126 -5.88 -8.86 3.05
N VAL A 127 -4.68 -8.31 2.99
CA VAL A 127 -3.85 -8.22 1.78
C VAL A 127 -2.41 -8.56 2.08
N CYS A 128 -1.78 -9.39 1.25
CA CYS A 128 -0.33 -9.55 1.24
C CYS A 128 0.23 -8.71 0.10
N MET A 129 0.86 -7.57 0.42
CA MET A 129 1.34 -6.61 -0.55
C MET A 129 2.73 -6.04 -0.22
N LYS A 130 3.34 -5.47 -1.23
CA LYS A 130 4.55 -4.66 -1.17
C LYS A 130 4.29 -3.36 -1.94
N PRO A 131 4.26 -2.18 -1.29
CA PRO A 131 3.97 -0.91 -1.92
C PRO A 131 5.13 -0.43 -2.81
N ALA A 132 4.83 0.48 -3.72
CA ALA A 132 5.81 1.24 -4.48
C ALA A 132 6.45 2.34 -3.60
N LYS A 133 7.70 2.69 -3.89
CA LYS A 133 8.43 3.75 -3.23
C LYS A 133 8.85 4.81 -4.25
N SER A 134 8.34 6.00 -4.11
CA SER A 134 8.72 7.24 -4.81
C SER A 134 7.99 8.41 -4.17
N ASP A 135 8.50 9.62 -4.29
CA ASP A 135 7.78 10.81 -3.87
C ASP A 135 6.54 11.06 -4.74
N GLY A 136 5.49 11.59 -4.15
CA GLY A 136 4.28 12.02 -4.84
C GLY A 136 3.29 10.92 -5.20
N ILE A 137 3.47 9.67 -4.72
CA ILE A 137 2.60 8.54 -5.08
C ILE A 137 1.95 7.86 -3.87
N VAL A 138 0.86 7.13 -4.12
CA VAL A 138 0.17 6.29 -3.14
C VAL A 138 -0.05 4.89 -3.70
N SER A 139 0.26 3.87 -2.89
CA SER A 139 -0.16 2.47 -3.08
C SER A 139 -1.18 2.11 -2.01
N SER A 140 -2.31 1.47 -2.37
CA SER A 140 -3.41 1.24 -1.44
C SER A 140 -4.01 -0.16 -1.48
N PHE A 141 -4.73 -0.47 -0.39
CA PHE A 141 -5.75 -1.52 -0.30
C PHE A 141 -6.90 -0.95 0.52
N PHE A 142 -8.13 -0.96 -0.03
CA PHE A 142 -9.26 -0.26 0.58
C PHE A 142 -10.61 -0.87 0.19
N THR A 143 -11.65 -0.46 0.91
CA THR A 143 -13.03 -0.66 0.49
C THR A 143 -13.65 0.68 0.14
N TYR A 144 -14.49 0.70 -0.89
CA TYR A 144 -15.17 1.90 -1.34
C TYR A 144 -16.59 1.62 -1.82
N THR A 145 -17.49 2.50 -1.46
CA THR A 145 -18.78 2.69 -2.10
C THR A 145 -19.09 4.18 -2.15
N GLY A 146 -19.73 4.64 -3.23
CA GLY A 146 -20.02 6.07 -3.33
C GLY A 146 -20.70 6.46 -4.63
N PRO A 147 -21.03 7.75 -4.78
CA PRO A 147 -21.82 8.27 -5.89
C PRO A 147 -21.14 8.20 -7.25
N TYR A 148 -19.83 8.02 -7.31
CA TYR A 148 -19.10 7.86 -8.59
C TYR A 148 -19.45 6.54 -9.29
N ASP A 149 -19.69 5.47 -8.51
CA ASP A 149 -20.06 4.16 -9.05
C ASP A 149 -21.56 3.93 -9.06
N GLU A 150 -22.27 4.47 -8.08
CA GLU A 150 -23.73 4.33 -7.96
C GLU A 150 -24.36 5.63 -7.46
N PRO A 151 -25.02 6.41 -8.34
CA PRO A 151 -25.62 7.68 -7.97
C PRO A 151 -26.55 7.58 -6.77
N LYS A 152 -26.42 8.50 -5.82
CA LYS A 152 -27.15 8.59 -4.54
C LYS A 152 -26.73 7.60 -3.46
N THR A 153 -25.69 6.82 -3.68
CA THR A 153 -25.12 5.98 -2.65
C THR A 153 -24.27 6.87 -1.72
N GLN A 154 -24.33 6.56 -0.43
CA GLN A 154 -23.46 7.20 0.56
C GLN A 154 -22.01 6.82 0.26
N TRP A 155 -21.10 7.78 0.37
CA TRP A 155 -19.67 7.48 0.25
C TRP A 155 -19.15 7.02 1.61
N ASP A 156 -18.85 5.73 1.68
CA ASP A 156 -18.17 5.08 2.79
C ASP A 156 -16.91 4.40 2.27
N GLU A 157 -15.80 4.48 3.05
CA GLU A 157 -14.49 3.98 2.64
C GLU A 157 -13.66 3.60 3.87
N ILE A 158 -12.80 2.58 3.75
CA ILE A 158 -11.83 2.19 4.79
C ILE A 158 -10.51 1.91 4.09
N ASP A 159 -9.42 2.55 4.54
CA ASP A 159 -8.17 2.66 3.82
C ASP A 159 -6.98 2.05 4.55
N ILE A 160 -6.09 1.46 3.75
CA ILE A 160 -4.69 1.19 4.04
C ILE A 160 -3.89 1.84 2.91
N GLU A 161 -3.13 2.88 3.22
CA GLU A 161 -2.40 3.68 2.24
C GLU A 161 -0.92 3.75 2.57
N PHE A 162 -0.08 3.52 1.57
CA PHE A 162 1.35 3.76 1.64
C PHE A 162 1.69 5.02 0.85
N LEU A 163 2.15 6.05 1.56
CA LEU A 163 2.68 7.25 0.95
C LEU A 163 4.11 6.93 0.49
N GLY A 164 4.33 6.86 -0.81
CA GLY A 164 5.59 6.38 -1.38
C GLY A 164 6.83 7.15 -0.90
N LYS A 165 6.67 8.37 -0.42
CA LYS A 165 7.73 9.20 0.18
C LYS A 165 8.33 8.62 1.47
N ASP A 166 7.57 7.79 2.20
CA ASP A 166 8.02 7.19 3.48
C ASP A 166 7.33 5.83 3.70
N THR A 167 7.84 4.80 3.04
CA THR A 167 7.33 3.43 3.13
C THR A 167 7.69 2.70 4.43
N ALA A 168 8.39 3.37 5.37
CA ALA A 168 8.52 2.90 6.75
C ALA A 168 7.26 3.16 7.59
N LYS A 169 6.24 3.79 7.00
CA LYS A 169 4.95 4.08 7.62
C LYS A 169 3.80 3.65 6.75
N VAL A 170 2.66 3.39 7.37
CA VAL A 170 1.37 3.16 6.71
C VAL A 170 0.35 4.14 7.28
N GLN A 171 -0.49 4.71 6.43
CA GLN A 171 -1.62 5.53 6.81
C GLN A 171 -2.90 4.69 6.79
N PHE A 172 -3.64 4.72 7.88
CA PHE A 172 -5.00 4.21 7.97
C PHE A 172 -5.97 5.38 7.95
N ASN A 173 -7.11 5.20 7.31
CA ASN A 173 -8.14 6.23 7.27
C ASN A 173 -9.51 5.57 7.07
N TYR A 174 -10.58 6.35 7.21
CA TYR A 174 -11.92 5.97 6.78
C TYR A 174 -12.78 7.20 6.51
N TYR A 175 -13.78 7.02 5.67
CA TYR A 175 -14.77 8.04 5.33
C TYR A 175 -16.16 7.55 5.66
N VAL A 176 -16.97 8.42 6.27
CA VAL A 176 -18.40 8.20 6.55
C VAL A 176 -19.19 9.31 5.90
N ASP A 177 -20.05 8.98 4.96
CA ASP A 177 -20.85 9.96 4.21
C ASP A 177 -19.99 11.10 3.65
N SER A 178 -18.90 10.75 2.95
CA SER A 178 -17.91 11.67 2.35
C SER A 178 -17.07 12.47 3.34
N LYS A 179 -17.12 12.17 4.62
CA LYS A 179 -16.36 12.87 5.66
C LYS A 179 -15.18 12.00 6.10
N GLY A 180 -13.98 12.42 5.72
CA GLY A 180 -12.70 11.91 6.22
C GLY A 180 -12.22 12.65 7.46
N GLY A 181 -10.90 12.75 7.64
CA GLY A 181 -10.27 13.40 8.78
C GLY A 181 -10.02 12.40 9.92
N HIS A 182 -9.85 11.14 9.57
CA HIS A 182 -9.60 10.04 10.51
C HIS A 182 -8.22 9.41 10.27
N GLU A 183 -7.31 10.14 9.62
CA GLU A 183 -5.98 9.67 9.25
C GLU A 183 -5.17 9.31 10.49
N TYR A 184 -4.63 8.09 10.50
CA TYR A 184 -3.71 7.61 11.52
C TYR A 184 -2.45 7.05 10.86
N LEU A 185 -1.31 7.74 11.07
CA LEU A 185 -0.02 7.32 10.52
C LEU A 185 0.68 6.40 11.54
N TYR A 186 0.93 5.16 11.14
CA TYR A 186 1.60 4.15 11.96
C TYR A 186 3.02 3.89 11.49
N ASP A 187 3.98 3.87 12.43
CA ASP A 187 5.39 3.54 12.18
C ASP A 187 5.57 2.02 12.20
N LEU A 188 5.98 1.46 11.07
CA LEU A 188 6.10 0.02 10.87
C LEU A 188 7.32 -0.58 11.57
N GLY A 189 8.41 0.19 11.72
CA GLY A 189 9.69 -0.31 12.19
C GLY A 189 10.49 -1.08 11.13
N PHE A 190 10.00 -1.11 9.87
CA PHE A 190 10.65 -1.68 8.68
C PHE A 190 10.23 -0.88 7.43
N ASP A 191 10.94 -1.02 6.31
CA ASP A 191 10.56 -0.44 5.02
C ASP A 191 9.66 -1.42 4.25
N ALA A 192 8.37 -1.10 4.13
CA ALA A 192 7.38 -1.95 3.47
C ALA A 192 7.66 -2.17 1.97
N SER A 193 8.42 -1.28 1.32
CA SER A 193 8.79 -1.41 -0.10
C SER A 193 9.83 -2.48 -0.37
N GLU A 194 10.49 -3.02 0.65
CA GLU A 194 11.54 -4.03 0.49
C GLU A 194 11.00 -5.45 0.44
N ASP A 195 9.89 -5.72 1.17
CA ASP A 195 9.34 -7.08 1.26
C ASP A 195 7.82 -7.12 1.37
N PHE A 196 7.24 -8.32 1.23
CA PHE A 196 5.81 -8.55 1.38
C PHE A 196 5.41 -8.71 2.83
N HIS A 197 4.41 -7.95 3.26
CA HIS A 197 3.79 -8.03 4.57
C HIS A 197 2.26 -8.19 4.43
N VAL A 198 1.62 -8.65 5.52
CA VAL A 198 0.16 -8.71 5.58
C VAL A 198 -0.37 -7.50 6.32
N TYR A 199 -1.22 -6.77 5.64
CA TYR A 199 -1.99 -5.66 6.20
C TYR A 199 -3.46 -6.04 6.19
N ALA A 200 -4.18 -5.64 7.24
CA ALA A 200 -5.58 -5.99 7.37
C ALA A 200 -6.37 -4.93 8.12
N PHE A 201 -7.69 -4.94 7.89
CA PHE A 201 -8.64 -4.31 8.80
C PHE A 201 -9.82 -5.23 9.04
N ASP A 202 -10.27 -5.28 10.29
CA ASP A 202 -11.48 -5.95 10.74
C ASP A 202 -12.57 -4.89 10.93
N TRP A 203 -13.53 -4.91 10.02
CA TRP A 203 -14.65 -3.98 9.99
C TRP A 203 -15.87 -4.62 10.66
N GLU A 204 -16.22 -4.10 11.83
CA GLU A 204 -17.37 -4.53 12.62
C GLU A 204 -18.36 -3.37 12.83
N PRO A 205 -19.61 -3.62 13.21
CA PRO A 205 -20.59 -2.54 13.42
C PRO A 205 -20.17 -1.50 14.47
N ASP A 206 -19.34 -1.88 15.42
CA ASP A 206 -18.93 -1.06 16.57
C ASP A 206 -17.44 -0.64 16.56
N ALA A 207 -16.63 -1.19 15.64
CA ALA A 207 -15.23 -0.86 15.53
C ALA A 207 -14.65 -1.18 14.14
N ILE A 208 -13.58 -0.45 13.78
CA ILE A 208 -12.64 -0.87 12.75
C ILE A 208 -11.29 -1.07 13.44
N THR A 209 -10.68 -2.25 13.27
CA THR A 209 -9.39 -2.56 13.88
C THR A 209 -8.38 -2.88 12.79
N TRP A 210 -7.25 -2.16 12.73
CA TRP A 210 -6.19 -2.41 11.74
C TRP A 210 -5.08 -3.26 12.31
N TYR A 211 -4.50 -4.09 11.43
CA TYR A 211 -3.45 -5.05 11.78
C TYR A 211 -2.29 -4.96 10.78
N VAL A 212 -1.08 -5.16 11.29
CA VAL A 212 0.15 -5.39 10.51
C VAL A 212 0.75 -6.71 10.95
N ASP A 213 0.93 -7.66 10.04
CA ASP A 213 1.42 -9.01 10.32
C ASP A 213 0.70 -9.68 11.50
N GLY A 214 -0.62 -9.54 11.54
CA GLY A 214 -1.52 -10.10 12.57
C GLY A 214 -1.48 -9.40 13.93
N LYS A 215 -0.67 -8.35 14.09
CA LYS A 215 -0.63 -7.53 15.30
C LYS A 215 -1.59 -6.36 15.16
N GLU A 216 -2.51 -6.19 16.12
CA GLU A 216 -3.35 -4.99 16.21
C GLU A 216 -2.47 -3.75 16.38
N VAL A 217 -2.70 -2.72 15.56
CA VAL A 217 -1.91 -1.49 15.54
C VAL A 217 -2.74 -0.22 15.68
N HIS A 218 -4.03 -0.27 15.30
CA HIS A 218 -4.94 0.86 15.45
C HIS A 218 -6.38 0.37 15.58
N LYS A 219 -7.22 1.15 16.26
CA LYS A 219 -8.66 0.89 16.40
C LYS A 219 -9.45 2.19 16.40
N ALA A 220 -10.48 2.26 15.56
CA ALA A 220 -11.47 3.31 15.53
C ALA A 220 -12.82 2.81 16.07
N VAL A 221 -13.54 3.70 16.75
CA VAL A 221 -14.89 3.46 17.28
C VAL A 221 -15.76 4.70 17.08
N GLY A 222 -17.07 4.55 17.13
CA GLY A 222 -18.03 5.67 17.06
C GLY A 222 -18.74 5.75 15.73
N ASN A 223 -18.63 6.85 15.00
CA ASN A 223 -19.26 6.99 13.69
C ASN A 223 -18.39 6.27 12.63
N LEU A 224 -18.86 5.15 12.13
CA LEU A 224 -18.12 4.25 11.24
C LEU A 224 -18.88 4.02 9.93
N PRO A 225 -18.20 3.61 8.84
CA PRO A 225 -18.83 3.14 7.61
C PRO A 225 -19.85 2.03 7.87
N VAL A 226 -20.97 2.06 7.15
CA VAL A 226 -22.06 1.09 7.30
C VAL A 226 -22.54 0.53 5.96
N THR A 227 -22.02 1.01 4.85
CA THR A 227 -22.50 0.66 3.52
C THR A 227 -21.64 -0.43 2.89
N PRO A 228 -22.20 -1.56 2.46
CA PRO A 228 -21.45 -2.59 1.74
C PRO A 228 -20.65 -2.00 0.57
N SER A 229 -19.40 -2.39 0.44
CA SER A 229 -18.42 -1.73 -0.42
C SER A 229 -17.71 -2.71 -1.35
N MET A 230 -17.17 -2.20 -2.45
CA MET A 230 -16.21 -2.94 -3.28
C MET A 230 -14.88 -3.04 -2.56
N VAL A 231 -14.08 -4.04 -2.93
CA VAL A 231 -12.69 -4.18 -2.50
C VAL A 231 -11.78 -3.72 -3.64
N MET A 232 -10.84 -2.85 -3.32
CA MET A 232 -10.04 -2.15 -4.31
C MET A 232 -8.57 -2.07 -3.90
N ALA A 233 -7.70 -1.90 -4.89
CA ALA A 233 -6.31 -1.53 -4.74
C ALA A 233 -5.89 -0.63 -5.89
N ASN A 234 -5.08 0.38 -5.62
CA ASN A 234 -4.58 1.26 -6.68
C ASN A 234 -3.13 1.69 -6.43
N LEU A 235 -2.54 2.22 -7.51
CA LEU A 235 -1.27 2.94 -7.50
C LEU A 235 -1.42 4.18 -8.37
N TRP A 236 -1.20 5.36 -7.78
CA TRP A 236 -1.46 6.63 -8.42
C TRP A 236 -0.49 7.73 -7.98
N ALA A 237 -0.35 8.76 -8.83
CA ALA A 237 0.41 9.98 -8.57
C ALA A 237 -0.52 11.12 -8.17
N GLY A 238 -0.08 11.94 -7.21
CA GLY A 238 -0.83 13.07 -6.68
C GLY A 238 -0.60 14.37 -7.43
N LYS A 239 -1.56 15.32 -7.29
CA LYS A 239 -1.50 16.66 -7.85
C LYS A 239 -2.05 17.68 -6.87
N GLY A 240 -1.23 18.70 -6.55
CA GLY A 240 -1.65 19.75 -5.62
C GLY A 240 -1.77 19.28 -4.17
N VAL A 241 -1.12 18.19 -3.83
CA VAL A 241 -1.09 17.56 -2.49
C VAL A 241 0.35 17.34 -1.99
N ASP A 242 1.25 18.20 -2.40
CA ASP A 242 2.70 18.11 -2.13
C ASP A 242 3.01 18.09 -0.62
N GLU A 243 2.21 18.76 0.21
CA GLU A 243 2.37 18.71 1.67
C GLU A 243 2.14 17.30 2.21
N TRP A 244 1.21 16.54 1.60
CA TRP A 244 0.87 15.17 1.98
C TRP A 244 1.81 14.15 1.35
N LEU A 245 2.13 14.27 0.04
CA LEU A 245 2.83 13.25 -0.74
C LEU A 245 4.27 13.61 -1.13
N ASN A 246 4.76 14.84 -0.96
CA ASN A 246 5.83 15.51 -1.69
C ASN A 246 5.45 15.71 -3.18
N PRO A 247 6.18 16.57 -3.93
CA PRO A 247 6.07 16.62 -5.38
C PRO A 247 6.42 15.27 -6.00
N VAL A 248 5.74 14.90 -7.09
CA VAL A 248 6.05 13.64 -7.80
C VAL A 248 7.49 13.67 -8.31
N ASP A 249 8.26 12.64 -8.00
CA ASP A 249 9.56 12.35 -8.61
C ASP A 249 9.40 11.16 -9.57
N ASP A 250 9.35 11.44 -10.86
CA ASP A 250 9.16 10.44 -11.91
C ASP A 250 10.48 9.94 -12.52
N SER A 251 11.62 10.31 -11.93
CA SER A 251 12.95 9.93 -12.42
C SER A 251 13.20 8.41 -12.44
N ASP A 252 12.51 7.67 -11.57
CA ASP A 252 12.60 6.23 -11.44
C ASP A 252 11.39 5.48 -12.05
N PHE A 253 10.46 6.19 -12.72
CA PHE A 253 9.31 5.55 -13.35
C PHE A 253 9.73 4.65 -14.56
N PRO A 254 9.03 3.54 -14.83
CA PRO A 254 7.83 3.08 -14.12
C PRO A 254 8.13 2.47 -12.74
N VAL A 255 7.25 2.77 -11.77
CA VAL A 255 7.26 2.12 -10.45
C VAL A 255 6.10 1.13 -10.34
N GLN A 256 6.18 0.21 -9.36
CA GLN A 256 5.15 -0.79 -9.20
C GLN A 256 4.86 -1.12 -7.73
N ALA A 257 3.59 -1.35 -7.41
CA ALA A 257 3.15 -2.03 -6.20
C ALA A 257 2.80 -3.49 -6.52
N GLU A 258 3.06 -4.40 -5.60
CA GLU A 258 2.92 -5.84 -5.83
C GLU A 258 2.00 -6.49 -4.78
N TYR A 259 1.14 -7.41 -5.23
CA TYR A 259 0.13 -8.08 -4.41
C TYR A 259 0.19 -9.59 -4.66
N LYS A 260 0.36 -10.40 -3.60
CA LYS A 260 0.33 -11.86 -3.69
C LYS A 260 -1.07 -12.42 -3.63
N TRP A 261 -1.88 -11.87 -2.72
CA TRP A 261 -3.26 -12.28 -2.52
C TRP A 261 -4.06 -11.23 -1.77
N MET A 262 -5.40 -11.32 -1.90
CA MET A 262 -6.38 -10.62 -1.07
C MET A 262 -7.39 -11.62 -0.53
N LYS A 263 -7.88 -11.40 0.68
CA LYS A 263 -8.86 -12.25 1.35
C LYS A 263 -9.90 -11.42 2.07
N TYR A 264 -11.13 -11.88 2.01
CA TYR A 264 -12.23 -11.37 2.83
C TYR A 264 -12.88 -12.53 3.56
N THR A 265 -13.03 -12.40 4.86
CA THR A 265 -13.73 -13.33 5.73
C THR A 265 -14.91 -12.60 6.38
N PRO A 266 -16.18 -12.96 6.06
CA PRO A 266 -17.33 -12.30 6.64
C PRO A 266 -17.36 -12.41 8.17
N SER A 267 -17.86 -11.37 8.82
CA SER A 267 -18.10 -11.39 10.27
C SER A 267 -19.28 -12.31 10.62
N GLU A 268 -19.11 -13.13 11.63
CA GLU A 268 -20.22 -13.91 12.21
C GLU A 268 -21.26 -13.03 12.95
N LYS A 269 -20.93 -11.76 13.20
CA LYS A 269 -21.82 -10.80 13.88
C LYS A 269 -22.75 -10.05 12.94
N ALA A 270 -22.47 -10.07 11.63
CA ALA A 270 -23.22 -9.31 10.62
C ALA A 270 -24.69 -9.74 10.46
N ASP A 271 -25.03 -10.95 10.89
CA ASP A 271 -26.38 -11.54 10.77
C ASP A 271 -27.23 -11.41 12.05
N LYS A 272 -26.81 -10.59 13.01
CA LYS A 272 -27.54 -10.33 14.27
C LYS A 272 -28.03 -8.88 14.35
#